data_070194b7d4946e0c4546464e681f9390
#
_entry.id   070194b7d4946e0c4546464e681f9390
#
_cell.length_a   1.000
_cell.length_b   1.000
_cell.length_c   1.000
_cell.angle_alpha   90.00
_cell.angle_beta   90.00
_cell.angle_gamma   90.00
#
_symmetry.space_group_name_H-M   'P 1'
#
loop_
_entity.id
_entity.type
_entity.pdbx_description
1 polymer ?
#
loop_
_entity_poly.entity_id
_entity_poly.type
_entity_poly.pdbx_seq_one_letter_code
_entity_poly.pdbx_strand_id
1 'polypeptide(L)'
;GAMAGFEKDQIANFDPGAMAGFEKDQIANFDPGAVAGFAKDQIANFDPGAIAGFAKDQIANFDPGAIAGFAKDQVANFDPGAIAGFEKDQIANFDPNAVAGFNKDHMANFDPTLVTAFDETQVAKFDPGAMGGFGKDHMANFDPSIISVFAKDQVANFDPGAIAGFEKDQIANFDPNAVAGFNK
;
A
#
# COMPACT_ATOMS: atom_id res chain seq x y z
N GLY A 1 -10.65 -25.22 -4.52
CA GLY A 1 -11.69 -25.75 -3.90
C GLY A 1 -12.98 -24.94 -3.74
N ALA A 2 -13.54 -24.91 -2.53
CA ALA A 2 -14.86 -24.34 -2.27
C ALA A 2 -14.92 -22.80 -2.44
N MET A 3 -13.82 -22.10 -2.29
CA MET A 3 -13.77 -20.62 -2.35
C MET A 3 -13.93 -20.05 -3.77
N ALA A 4 -13.49 -20.78 -4.79
CA ALA A 4 -13.59 -20.35 -6.19
C ALA A 4 -15.03 -20.26 -6.75
N GLY A 5 -16.01 -20.71 -6.01
CA GLY A 5 -17.43 -20.70 -6.43
C GLY A 5 -18.25 -19.56 -5.86
N PHE A 6 -17.64 -18.67 -5.05
CA PHE A 6 -18.38 -17.53 -4.52
C PHE A 6 -18.43 -16.38 -5.51
N GLU A 7 -19.62 -15.83 -5.68
CA GLU A 7 -19.87 -14.62 -6.45
C GLU A 7 -19.75 -13.38 -5.56
N LYS A 8 -19.55 -12.20 -6.17
CA LYS A 8 -19.45 -10.90 -5.49
C LYS A 8 -20.57 -10.68 -4.45
N ASP A 9 -21.82 -10.89 -4.85
CA ASP A 9 -22.98 -10.66 -3.98
C ASP A 9 -23.03 -11.62 -2.78
N GLN A 10 -22.44 -12.82 -2.93
CA GLN A 10 -22.35 -13.78 -1.83
C GLN A 10 -21.27 -13.35 -0.83
N ILE A 11 -20.13 -12.84 -1.31
CA ILE A 11 -19.06 -12.28 -0.48
C ILE A 11 -19.60 -11.10 0.34
N ALA A 12 -20.34 -10.18 -0.27
CA ALA A 12 -20.92 -9.02 0.40
C ALA A 12 -21.86 -9.39 1.57
N ASN A 13 -22.41 -10.59 1.56
CA ASN A 13 -23.31 -11.09 2.58
C ASN A 13 -22.65 -11.88 3.71
N PHE A 14 -21.34 -12.10 3.68
CA PHE A 14 -20.65 -12.74 4.80
C PHE A 14 -20.68 -11.85 6.03
N ASP A 15 -20.88 -12.47 7.18
CA ASP A 15 -20.70 -11.79 8.46
C ASP A 15 -19.25 -11.29 8.58
N PRO A 16 -18.99 -10.01 8.89
CA PRO A 16 -17.63 -9.51 9.03
C PRO A 16 -16.78 -10.32 10.02
N GLY A 17 -17.36 -10.80 11.12
CA GLY A 17 -16.66 -11.63 12.08
C GLY A 17 -16.21 -13.00 11.54
N ALA A 18 -16.85 -13.50 10.48
CA ALA A 18 -16.42 -14.72 9.83
C ALA A 18 -15.08 -14.60 9.08
N MET A 19 -14.67 -13.37 8.76
CA MET A 19 -13.44 -13.11 8.01
C MET A 19 -12.20 -13.57 8.78
N ALA A 20 -12.21 -13.49 10.11
CA ALA A 20 -11.10 -13.94 10.96
C ALA A 20 -10.85 -15.47 10.87
N GLY A 21 -11.78 -16.24 10.34
CA GLY A 21 -11.64 -17.66 10.14
C GLY A 21 -11.03 -18.08 8.79
N PHE A 22 -10.79 -17.15 7.89
CA PHE A 22 -10.18 -17.49 6.60
C PHE A 22 -8.66 -17.63 6.72
N GLU A 23 -8.16 -18.73 6.20
CA GLU A 23 -6.73 -19.00 6.08
C GLU A 23 -6.17 -18.47 4.76
N LYS A 24 -4.86 -18.22 4.70
CA LYS A 24 -4.12 -17.78 3.51
C LYS A 24 -4.50 -18.56 2.24
N ASP A 25 -4.50 -19.88 2.32
CA ASP A 25 -4.80 -20.75 1.17
C ASP A 25 -6.26 -20.65 0.72
N GLN A 26 -7.17 -20.28 1.61
CA GLN A 26 -8.57 -20.02 1.26
C GLN A 26 -8.72 -18.70 0.54
N ILE A 27 -8.03 -17.66 1.02
CA ILE A 27 -7.98 -16.34 0.37
C ILE A 27 -7.46 -16.46 -1.07
N ALA A 28 -6.35 -17.18 -1.28
CA ALA A 28 -5.77 -17.41 -2.59
C ALA A 28 -6.71 -18.12 -3.59
N ASN A 29 -7.76 -18.77 -3.09
CA ASN A 29 -8.72 -19.49 -3.92
C ASN A 29 -10.01 -18.72 -4.23
N PHE A 30 -10.18 -17.48 -3.78
CA PHE A 30 -11.29 -16.65 -4.24
C PHE A 30 -11.10 -16.28 -5.70
N ASP A 31 -12.21 -16.27 -6.45
CA ASP A 31 -12.21 -15.67 -7.79
C ASP A 31 -11.83 -14.18 -7.68
N PRO A 32 -10.92 -13.67 -8.51
CA PRO A 32 -10.55 -12.26 -8.49
C PRO A 32 -11.75 -11.30 -8.57
N GLY A 33 -12.75 -11.62 -9.40
CA GLY A 33 -13.96 -10.81 -9.50
C GLY A 33 -14.84 -10.83 -8.26
N ALA A 34 -14.78 -11.91 -7.47
CA ALA A 34 -15.57 -12.04 -6.25
C ALA A 34 -15.05 -11.13 -5.12
N VAL A 35 -13.74 -10.85 -5.06
CA VAL A 35 -13.16 -9.99 -4.01
C VAL A 35 -13.68 -8.56 -4.03
N ALA A 36 -14.19 -8.09 -5.17
CA ALA A 36 -14.90 -6.82 -5.27
C ALA A 36 -16.15 -6.74 -4.37
N GLY A 37 -16.60 -7.86 -3.82
CA GLY A 37 -17.71 -7.93 -2.88
C GLY A 37 -17.34 -7.65 -1.44
N PHE A 38 -16.06 -7.65 -1.08
CA PHE A 38 -15.67 -7.36 0.28
C PHE A 38 -15.93 -5.90 0.66
N ALA A 39 -16.61 -5.71 1.79
CA ALA A 39 -16.83 -4.40 2.39
C ALA A 39 -15.68 -4.05 3.36
N LYS A 40 -15.57 -2.76 3.69
CA LYS A 40 -14.55 -2.22 4.61
C LYS A 40 -14.48 -2.98 5.95
N ASP A 41 -15.62 -3.24 6.56
CA ASP A 41 -15.70 -3.94 7.86
C ASP A 41 -15.35 -5.42 7.76
N GLN A 42 -15.60 -6.05 6.61
CA GLN A 42 -15.12 -7.41 6.35
C GLN A 42 -13.59 -7.44 6.22
N ILE A 43 -12.99 -6.50 5.49
CA ILE A 43 -11.53 -6.37 5.34
C ILE A 43 -10.87 -6.19 6.71
N ALA A 44 -11.41 -5.32 7.56
CA ALA A 44 -10.87 -5.05 8.90
C ALA A 44 -10.83 -6.27 9.82
N ASN A 45 -11.61 -7.30 9.52
CA ASN A 45 -11.72 -8.51 10.34
C ASN A 45 -10.88 -9.70 9.86
N PHE A 46 -10.18 -9.60 8.72
CA PHE A 46 -9.25 -10.66 8.32
C PHE A 46 -8.08 -10.76 9.29
N ASP A 47 -7.68 -12.00 9.58
CA ASP A 47 -6.40 -12.25 10.27
C ASP A 47 -5.25 -11.65 9.41
N PRO A 48 -4.31 -10.88 10.01
CA PRO A 48 -3.20 -10.32 9.26
C PRO A 48 -2.41 -11.36 8.45
N GLY A 49 -2.20 -12.56 9.01
CA GLY A 49 -1.49 -13.63 8.31
C GLY A 49 -2.22 -14.15 7.06
N ALA A 50 -3.54 -14.06 7.03
CA ALA A 50 -4.34 -14.50 5.89
C ALA A 50 -4.17 -13.55 4.68
N ILE A 51 -3.87 -12.26 4.92
CA ILE A 51 -3.69 -11.23 3.88
C ILE A 51 -2.63 -11.61 2.85
N ALA A 52 -1.58 -12.32 3.27
CA ALA A 52 -0.55 -12.84 2.36
C ALA A 52 -1.09 -13.83 1.29
N GLY A 53 -2.35 -14.22 1.39
CA GLY A 53 -3.02 -15.06 0.40
C GLY A 53 -3.57 -14.31 -0.80
N PHE A 54 -3.72 -12.99 -0.71
CA PHE A 54 -4.21 -12.22 -1.85
C PHE A 54 -3.17 -12.13 -2.96
N ALA A 55 -3.56 -12.53 -4.17
CA ALA A 55 -2.76 -12.41 -5.36
C ALA A 55 -2.94 -11.03 -6.02
N LYS A 56 -2.04 -10.67 -6.94
CA LYS A 56 -2.05 -9.40 -7.67
C LYS A 56 -3.40 -9.09 -8.34
N ASP A 57 -3.97 -10.04 -9.03
CA ASP A 57 -5.24 -9.88 -9.73
C ASP A 57 -6.44 -9.78 -8.80
N GLN A 58 -6.37 -10.39 -7.62
CA GLN A 58 -7.36 -10.17 -6.56
C GLN A 58 -7.26 -8.75 -5.99
N ILE A 59 -6.05 -8.26 -5.71
CA ILE A 59 -5.82 -6.89 -5.23
C ILE A 59 -6.43 -5.86 -6.19
N ALA A 60 -6.19 -6.01 -7.49
CA ALA A 60 -6.72 -5.11 -8.52
C ALA A 60 -8.25 -5.04 -8.56
N ASN A 61 -8.92 -6.04 -8.02
CA ASN A 61 -10.38 -6.13 -8.04
C ASN A 61 -11.07 -5.62 -6.75
N PHE A 62 -10.34 -5.26 -5.70
CA PHE A 62 -10.98 -4.68 -4.52
C PHE A 62 -11.69 -3.37 -4.87
N ASP A 63 -12.88 -3.20 -4.30
CA ASP A 63 -13.53 -1.89 -4.30
C ASP A 63 -12.63 -0.87 -3.57
N PRO A 64 -12.34 0.31 -4.17
CA PRO A 64 -11.50 1.30 -3.52
C PRO A 64 -11.96 1.67 -2.10
N GLY A 65 -13.27 1.75 -1.88
CA GLY A 65 -13.82 2.04 -0.55
C GLY A 65 -13.55 0.97 0.50
N ALA A 66 -13.38 -0.28 0.08
CA ALA A 66 -13.04 -1.39 0.98
C ALA A 66 -11.60 -1.30 1.50
N ILE A 67 -10.69 -0.71 0.73
CA ILE A 67 -9.26 -0.54 1.08
C ILE A 67 -9.08 0.21 2.41
N ALA A 68 -9.96 1.16 2.73
CA ALA A 68 -9.95 1.86 4.01
C ALA A 68 -10.17 0.95 5.24
N GLY A 69 -10.50 -0.32 5.03
CA GLY A 69 -10.63 -1.32 6.08
C GLY A 69 -9.31 -1.96 6.51
N PHE A 70 -8.26 -1.88 5.70
CA PHE A 70 -6.97 -2.47 6.07
C PHE A 70 -6.31 -1.75 7.24
N ALA A 71 -5.87 -2.52 8.22
CA ALA A 71 -5.05 -2.05 9.32
C ALA A 71 -3.54 -2.18 8.99
N LYS A 72 -2.69 -1.50 9.75
CA LYS A 72 -1.22 -1.50 9.58
C LYS A 72 -0.62 -2.89 9.51
N ASP A 73 -1.00 -3.76 10.43
CA ASP A 73 -0.48 -5.13 10.52
C ASP A 73 -0.96 -6.02 9.36
N GLN A 74 -2.16 -5.77 8.84
CA GLN A 74 -2.64 -6.41 7.61
C GLN A 74 -1.83 -5.95 6.40
N VAL A 75 -1.58 -4.64 6.26
CA VAL A 75 -0.75 -4.08 5.18
C VAL A 75 0.66 -4.65 5.20
N ALA A 76 1.25 -4.82 6.39
CA ALA A 76 2.58 -5.41 6.55
C ALA A 76 2.68 -6.87 6.08
N ASN A 77 1.57 -7.56 5.96
CA ASN A 77 1.49 -8.97 5.59
C ASN A 77 1.15 -9.22 4.11
N PHE A 78 0.93 -8.21 3.29
CA PHE A 78 0.78 -8.43 1.85
C PHE A 78 2.02 -9.13 1.27
N ASP A 79 1.81 -10.02 0.31
CA ASP A 79 2.92 -10.49 -0.51
C ASP A 79 3.47 -9.31 -1.34
N PRO A 80 4.78 -9.04 -1.32
CA PRO A 80 5.34 -7.93 -2.09
C PRO A 80 5.00 -7.97 -3.58
N GLY A 81 4.91 -9.15 -4.18
CA GLY A 81 4.53 -9.30 -5.59
C GLY A 81 3.06 -8.93 -5.86
N ALA A 82 2.19 -9.06 -4.86
CA ALA A 82 0.78 -8.72 -4.99
C ALA A 82 0.54 -7.19 -5.00
N ILE A 83 1.46 -6.42 -4.40
CA ILE A 83 1.39 -4.94 -4.33
C ILE A 83 1.26 -4.30 -5.73
N ALA A 84 1.89 -4.89 -6.74
CA ALA A 84 1.77 -4.42 -8.11
C ALA A 84 0.33 -4.51 -8.70
N GLY A 85 -0.61 -5.05 -7.94
CA GLY A 85 -2.03 -5.09 -8.31
C GLY A 85 -2.83 -3.86 -7.89
N PHE A 86 -2.30 -3.01 -7.03
CA PHE A 86 -3.02 -1.82 -6.60
C PHE A 86 -3.20 -0.81 -7.73
N GLU A 87 -4.33 -0.14 -7.70
CA GLU A 87 -4.70 0.96 -8.59
C GLU A 87 -4.68 2.29 -7.82
N LYS A 88 -4.61 3.45 -8.53
CA LYS A 88 -4.55 4.78 -7.91
C LYS A 88 -5.68 5.06 -6.93
N ASP A 89 -6.90 4.75 -7.32
CA ASP A 89 -8.08 5.01 -6.49
C ASP A 89 -8.06 4.15 -5.21
N GLN A 90 -7.47 2.96 -5.26
CA GLN A 90 -7.27 2.12 -4.09
C GLN A 90 -6.22 2.74 -3.14
N ILE A 91 -5.08 3.19 -3.67
CA ILE A 91 -4.01 3.83 -2.88
C ILE A 91 -4.53 5.07 -2.14
N ALA A 92 -5.31 5.91 -2.82
CA ALA A 92 -5.90 7.12 -2.22
C ALA A 92 -6.87 6.83 -1.06
N ASN A 93 -7.38 5.60 -0.97
CA ASN A 93 -8.34 5.20 0.06
C ASN A 93 -7.72 4.51 1.29
N PHE A 94 -6.41 4.25 1.31
CA PHE A 94 -5.78 3.73 2.53
C PHE A 94 -5.88 4.70 3.69
N ASP A 95 -6.23 4.18 4.87
CA ASP A 95 -6.07 4.96 6.10
C ASP A 95 -4.60 5.37 6.27
N PRO A 96 -4.29 6.64 6.61
CA PRO A 96 -2.92 7.09 6.77
C PRO A 96 -2.10 6.26 7.79
N ASN A 97 -2.73 5.70 8.82
CA ASN A 97 -2.01 4.85 9.77
C ASN A 97 -1.73 3.44 9.20
N ALA A 98 -2.57 2.98 8.27
CA ALA A 98 -2.38 1.69 7.63
C ALA A 98 -1.15 1.67 6.70
N VAL A 99 -0.86 2.78 6.02
CA VAL A 99 0.29 2.87 5.10
C VAL A 99 1.65 2.70 5.79
N ALA A 100 1.71 2.92 7.11
CA ALA A 100 2.90 2.60 7.90
C ALA A 100 3.22 1.09 7.97
N GLY A 101 2.34 0.24 7.47
CA GLY A 101 2.57 -1.20 7.31
C GLY A 101 3.38 -1.55 6.06
N PHE A 102 3.44 -0.69 5.07
CA PHE A 102 4.28 -0.96 3.91
C PHE A 102 5.76 -0.99 4.28
N ASN A 103 6.47 -1.98 3.80
CA ASN A 103 7.91 -2.15 4.00
C ASN A 103 8.69 -1.88 2.71
N LYS A 104 10.03 -1.99 2.77
CA LYS A 104 10.94 -1.77 1.64
C LYS A 104 10.57 -2.60 0.40
N ASP A 105 10.25 -3.87 0.59
CA ASP A 105 9.96 -4.77 -0.52
C ASP A 105 8.61 -4.44 -1.17
N HIS A 106 7.64 -3.99 -0.37
CA HIS A 106 6.38 -3.46 -0.89
C HIS A 106 6.62 -2.23 -1.77
N MET A 107 7.37 -1.24 -1.28
CA MET A 107 7.64 0.00 -2.03
C MET A 107 8.38 -0.27 -3.34
N ALA A 108 9.28 -1.24 -3.36
CA ALA A 108 10.00 -1.64 -4.57
C ALA A 108 9.10 -2.28 -5.65
N ASN A 109 7.94 -2.78 -5.26
CA ASN A 109 6.99 -3.45 -6.15
C ASN A 109 5.80 -2.56 -6.57
N PHE A 110 5.66 -1.35 -6.03
CA PHE A 110 4.68 -0.40 -6.53
C PHE A 110 5.00 0.00 -7.98
N ASP A 111 3.97 0.19 -8.79
CA ASP A 111 4.14 0.91 -10.05
C ASP A 111 4.56 2.36 -9.73
N PRO A 112 5.63 2.87 -10.33
CA PRO A 112 6.11 4.23 -10.03
C PRO A 112 5.04 5.32 -10.18
N THR A 113 4.07 5.14 -11.05
CA THR A 113 3.00 6.12 -11.25
C THR A 113 2.00 6.17 -10.09
N LEU A 114 1.94 5.13 -9.27
CA LEU A 114 1.01 5.06 -8.13
C LEU A 114 1.40 6.00 -6.99
N VAL A 115 2.67 6.44 -6.91
CA VAL A 115 3.09 7.37 -5.85
C VAL A 115 2.35 8.70 -5.92
N THR A 116 1.81 9.05 -7.08
CA THR A 116 0.97 10.26 -7.27
C THR A 116 -0.38 10.18 -6.55
N ALA A 117 -0.78 9.00 -6.09
CA ALA A 117 -2.04 8.78 -5.40
C ALA A 117 -1.95 8.96 -3.88
N PHE A 118 -0.73 8.96 -3.32
CA PHE A 118 -0.55 9.21 -1.89
C PHE A 118 -0.70 10.70 -1.58
N ASP A 119 -1.44 11.00 -0.52
CA ASP A 119 -1.53 12.35 0.00
C ASP A 119 -0.45 12.66 1.07
N GLU A 120 -0.38 13.92 1.50
CA GLU A 120 0.58 14.38 2.51
C GLU A 120 0.46 13.61 3.83
N THR A 121 -0.75 13.28 4.25
CA THR A 121 -0.99 12.59 5.54
C THR A 121 -0.55 11.14 5.49
N GLN A 122 -0.70 10.49 4.34
CA GLN A 122 -0.22 9.13 4.10
C GLN A 122 1.31 9.10 4.03
N VAL A 123 1.93 10.00 3.26
CA VAL A 123 3.40 10.05 3.10
C VAL A 123 4.11 10.35 4.41
N ALA A 124 3.55 11.23 5.24
CA ALA A 124 4.09 11.52 6.58
C ALA A 124 4.05 10.30 7.53
N LYS A 125 3.29 9.27 7.21
CA LYS A 125 3.17 8.04 8.00
C LYS A 125 4.01 6.88 7.51
N PHE A 126 4.65 6.98 6.35
CA PHE A 126 5.53 5.91 5.88
C PHE A 126 6.61 5.58 6.90
N ASP A 127 6.82 4.30 7.14
CA ASP A 127 7.96 3.83 7.92
C ASP A 127 9.27 4.27 7.25
N PRO A 128 10.21 4.89 7.98
CA PRO A 128 11.49 5.30 7.39
C PRO A 128 12.24 4.15 6.69
N GLY A 129 12.16 2.93 7.23
CA GLY A 129 12.77 1.76 6.61
C GLY A 129 12.18 1.38 5.25
N ALA A 130 10.93 1.76 4.97
CA ALA A 130 10.29 1.52 3.68
C ALA A 130 10.87 2.40 2.56
N MET A 131 11.41 3.57 2.91
CA MET A 131 11.90 4.56 1.94
C MET A 131 12.97 4.03 1.00
N GLY A 132 13.80 3.09 1.46
CA GLY A 132 14.83 2.45 0.64
C GLY A 132 14.28 1.54 -0.47
N GLY A 133 12.99 1.31 -0.51
CA GLY A 133 12.32 0.55 -1.59
C GLY A 133 11.96 1.39 -2.80
N PHE A 134 11.85 2.70 -2.65
CA PHE A 134 11.57 3.57 -3.77
C PHE A 134 12.79 3.69 -4.70
N GLY A 135 12.59 3.48 -5.98
CA GLY A 135 13.59 3.69 -7.02
C GLY A 135 13.51 5.08 -7.65
N LYS A 136 14.41 5.33 -8.61
CA LYS A 136 14.51 6.61 -9.32
C LYS A 136 13.17 7.07 -9.93
N ASP A 137 12.47 6.16 -10.59
CA ASP A 137 11.22 6.47 -11.26
C ASP A 137 10.09 6.80 -10.28
N HIS A 138 10.09 6.20 -9.09
CA HIS A 138 9.16 6.58 -8.03
C HIS A 138 9.41 8.02 -7.59
N MET A 139 10.68 8.41 -7.34
CA MET A 139 11.01 9.76 -6.91
C MET A 139 10.60 10.82 -7.94
N ALA A 140 10.81 10.54 -9.22
CA ALA A 140 10.40 11.44 -10.31
C ALA A 140 8.88 11.67 -10.39
N ASN A 141 8.09 10.74 -9.88
CA ASN A 141 6.63 10.82 -9.95
C ASN A 141 5.96 11.44 -8.73
N PHE A 142 6.65 11.66 -7.61
CA PHE A 142 6.05 12.34 -6.47
C PHE A 142 5.66 13.78 -6.84
N ASP A 143 4.46 14.19 -6.43
CA ASP A 143 4.06 15.60 -6.56
C ASP A 143 5.03 16.49 -5.77
N PRO A 144 5.53 17.59 -6.34
CA PRO A 144 6.44 18.49 -5.62
C PRO A 144 5.90 18.98 -4.26
N SER A 145 4.60 19.15 -4.11
CA SER A 145 3.99 19.57 -2.83
C SER A 145 4.17 18.54 -1.71
N ILE A 146 4.16 17.25 -2.06
CA ILE A 146 4.35 16.14 -1.12
C ILE A 146 5.76 16.11 -0.53
N ILE A 147 6.74 16.61 -1.27
CA ILE A 147 8.17 16.54 -0.84
C ILE A 147 8.41 17.24 0.50
N SER A 148 7.63 18.27 0.79
CA SER A 148 7.77 19.06 2.02
C SER A 148 7.43 18.28 3.30
N VAL A 149 6.68 17.17 3.20
CA VAL A 149 6.26 16.38 4.37
C VAL A 149 7.21 15.25 4.73
N PHE A 150 8.23 14.96 3.89
CA PHE A 150 9.22 13.96 4.24
C PHE A 150 9.99 14.38 5.49
N ALA A 151 10.00 13.49 6.49
CA ALA A 151 10.79 13.67 7.68
C ALA A 151 12.28 13.35 7.45
N LYS A 152 13.15 13.89 8.29
CA LYS A 152 14.61 13.68 8.21
C LYS A 152 15.01 12.21 8.18
N ASP A 153 14.39 11.38 8.99
CA ASP A 153 14.66 9.95 9.08
C ASP A 153 14.15 9.18 7.84
N GLN A 154 13.06 9.63 7.22
CA GLN A 154 12.62 9.11 5.93
C GLN A 154 13.63 9.43 4.84
N VAL A 155 14.07 10.69 4.73
CA VAL A 155 15.10 11.15 3.77
C VAL A 155 16.42 10.39 3.96
N ALA A 156 16.81 10.13 5.20
CA ALA A 156 18.03 9.40 5.54
C ALA A 156 18.03 7.93 5.07
N ASN A 157 16.86 7.39 4.76
CA ASN A 157 16.69 6.01 4.31
C ASN A 157 16.44 5.86 2.81
N PHE A 158 16.40 6.94 2.04
CA PHE A 158 16.31 6.82 0.58
C PHE A 158 17.51 6.05 0.02
N ASP A 159 17.26 5.21 -0.96
CA ASP A 159 18.35 4.60 -1.73
C ASP A 159 19.13 5.70 -2.48
N PRO A 160 20.47 5.73 -2.39
CA PRO A 160 21.27 6.74 -3.09
C PRO A 160 21.00 6.81 -4.60
N GLY A 161 20.67 5.67 -5.24
CA GLY A 161 20.32 5.62 -6.66
C GLY A 161 18.95 6.26 -6.95
N ALA A 162 18.03 6.22 -5.98
CA ALA A 162 16.72 6.82 -6.12
C ALA A 162 16.77 8.35 -6.06
N ILE A 163 17.70 8.92 -5.29
CA ILE A 163 17.85 10.38 -5.12
C ILE A 163 18.04 11.08 -6.48
N ALA A 164 18.70 10.42 -7.43
CA ALA A 164 18.88 10.94 -8.79
C ALA A 164 17.56 11.07 -9.59
N GLY A 165 16.46 10.60 -9.05
CA GLY A 165 15.13 10.74 -9.65
C GLY A 165 14.43 12.05 -9.31
N PHE A 166 14.87 12.75 -8.27
CA PHE A 166 14.24 14.01 -7.91
C PHE A 166 14.46 15.09 -8.96
N GLU A 167 13.37 15.73 -9.36
CA GLU A 167 13.38 16.89 -10.24
C GLU A 167 13.70 18.17 -9.45
N LYS A 168 14.13 19.21 -10.17
CA LYS A 168 14.53 20.51 -9.58
C LYS A 168 13.45 21.11 -8.68
N ASP A 169 12.20 21.05 -9.13
CA ASP A 169 11.06 21.64 -8.40
C ASP A 169 10.74 20.83 -7.13
N GLN A 170 10.95 19.53 -7.17
CA GLN A 170 10.85 18.66 -5.98
C GLN A 170 11.92 19.02 -4.96
N ILE A 171 13.18 19.15 -5.41
CA ILE A 171 14.31 19.48 -4.52
C ILE A 171 14.09 20.82 -3.81
N ALA A 172 13.49 21.79 -4.49
CA ALA A 172 13.19 23.11 -3.93
C ALA A 172 12.11 23.06 -2.81
N ASN A 173 11.33 21.99 -2.74
CA ASN A 173 10.24 21.84 -1.77
C ASN A 173 10.64 21.04 -0.51
N PHE A 174 11.84 20.49 -0.42
CA PHE A 174 12.26 19.81 0.82
C PHE A 174 12.28 20.77 2.01
N ASP A 175 11.74 20.30 3.14
CA ASP A 175 11.96 21.00 4.41
C ASP A 175 13.48 21.07 4.71
N PRO A 176 14.03 22.27 5.05
CA PRO A 176 15.45 22.41 5.34
C PRO A 176 15.96 21.46 6.43
N ASN A 177 15.13 21.10 7.41
CA ASN A 177 15.50 20.14 8.45
C ASN A 177 15.56 18.70 7.91
N ALA A 178 14.70 18.37 6.95
CA ALA A 178 14.70 17.05 6.32
C ALA A 178 15.95 16.83 5.44
N VAL A 179 16.43 17.88 4.77
CA VAL A 179 17.65 17.84 3.92
C VAL A 179 18.86 17.33 4.70
N ALA A 180 18.93 17.58 6.01
CA ALA A 180 20.00 17.03 6.85
C ALA A 180 20.01 15.49 6.91
N GLY A 181 18.96 14.82 6.43
CA GLY A 181 18.92 13.36 6.27
C GLY A 181 19.81 12.83 5.15
N PHE A 182 20.10 13.62 4.12
CA PHE A 182 20.97 13.21 3.00
C PHE A 182 22.46 13.06 3.37
N ASN A 183 22.86 13.50 4.56
CA ASN A 183 24.26 13.55 5.02
C ASN A 183 24.66 12.28 5.80
N LYS A 184 24.36 11.09 5.29
CA LYS A 184 24.83 9.82 5.89
C LYS A 184 25.86 9.14 5.01
#